data_d25aaea5b99b3012d7939f994eadb7f9
#
_entry.id   d25aaea5b99b3012d7939f994eadb7f9
#
_cell.length_a   1.000
_cell.length_b   1.000
_cell.length_c   1.000
_cell.angle_alpha   90.00
_cell.angle_beta   90.00
_cell.angle_gamma   90.00
#
_symmetry.space_group_name_H-M   'P 1'
#
loop_
_entity.id
_entity.type
_entity.pdbx_description
1 polymer ?
#
loop_
_entity_poly.entity_id
_entity_poly.type
_entity_poly.pdbx_seq_one_letter_code
_entity_poly.pdbx_strand_id
1 'polypeptide(L)'
;MPALHRGRRRALASLTGLAALPLTAWAPANGASVEGDVCSVAGSPSRRLHVPRDVGFLGRVAPHGEPLTLVATARGALAGGIAHGPLIYRVQHRGREFLNPTLALAPGERVRLTLDNRLDAPTIAHWHGLAVDTANDGSGLMLVAPGERYAYDFEVRDRGALYWYHPHPHGSTGRQTYDGLFGLIDVDDDDHAALRRALDLVPGKTELMLVLQDRRAGGYRASAADATHGFFGDVAFVNGTSCAFHDVATRLYRLRMLNACNARTLRLAFRTAAGDRVPFTIVGNDTGLLPAPAVVKESFFAAAERLDVLLDLSGAPVGETILLESLAFDPMHTEMRAEASAPESGSDHDAAHHGAAGAASGPEAHAQALAWPEGAPRRLLALRVREKIRYERTVPQSLMKLAPLDTTGARERPFRLGYNKGRWRINDRVFAMGETPVEVARDTTEVWLLRNYYTSMPHAMHLHGFHFEVLERETSPEFVAALAVDEHARLASDLGRKDTVLVWPGESVRVAIRFALPWPGAQTYMFHCHNLEHEDGGMMVGVRVT
;
A
#
# COMPACT_ATOMS: atom_id res chain seq x y z
N MET A 1 40.88 -30.81 -41.66
CA MET A 1 40.70 -30.48 -43.11
C MET A 1 39.48 -31.22 -43.62
N PRO A 2 38.70 -30.64 -44.47
CA PRO A 2 37.99 -29.37 -44.53
C PRO A 2 36.48 -29.66 -44.62
N ALA A 3 35.53 -28.82 -44.71
CA ALA A 3 35.27 -27.49 -45.20
C ALA A 3 33.80 -27.14 -44.90
N LEU A 4 33.57 -25.94 -44.53
CA LEU A 4 32.61 -24.96 -45.01
C LEU A 4 31.49 -25.43 -45.96
N HIS A 5 30.22 -25.14 -45.59
CA HIS A 5 29.33 -24.50 -46.56
C HIS A 5 28.37 -23.49 -45.93
N ARG A 6 28.45 -22.32 -46.52
CA ARG A 6 27.59 -21.14 -46.34
C ARG A 6 26.22 -21.33 -47.02
N GLY A 7 25.22 -20.66 -46.48
CA GLY A 7 24.36 -19.82 -47.29
C GLY A 7 22.96 -20.35 -47.61
N ARG A 8 21.93 -19.65 -47.11
CA ARG A 8 21.05 -18.85 -47.99
C ARG A 8 19.94 -18.15 -47.17
N ARG A 9 20.01 -16.83 -47.25
CA ARG A 9 18.86 -15.97 -47.02
C ARG A 9 17.78 -16.28 -48.06
N ARG A 10 16.53 -16.31 -47.64
CA ARG A 10 15.42 -15.89 -48.52
C ARG A 10 14.42 -15.10 -47.71
N ALA A 11 14.25 -13.88 -48.12
CA ALA A 11 13.17 -12.96 -47.77
C ALA A 11 11.97 -13.24 -48.68
N LEU A 12 10.86 -12.57 -48.34
CA LEU A 12 9.59 -12.34 -49.04
C LEU A 12 8.43 -13.19 -48.50
N ALA A 13 7.22 -12.68 -48.34
CA ALA A 13 6.64 -11.36 -48.52
C ALA A 13 5.28 -11.34 -47.84
N SER A 14 4.92 -10.18 -47.35
CA SER A 14 3.58 -9.56 -47.30
C SER A 14 2.34 -10.46 -47.21
N LEU A 15 1.59 -10.27 -46.11
CA LEU A 15 0.14 -10.23 -46.18
C LEU A 15 -0.35 -9.01 -45.40
N THR A 16 -0.92 -8.14 -46.14
CA THR A 16 -1.57 -6.88 -45.84
C THR A 16 -2.87 -7.06 -45.06
N GLY A 17 -3.12 -6.16 -44.14
CA GLY A 17 -4.47 -5.67 -43.85
C GLY A 17 -5.10 -6.19 -42.58
N LEU A 18 -4.68 -5.67 -41.43
CA LEU A 18 -5.61 -5.42 -40.32
C LEU A 18 -5.59 -3.91 -40.09
N ALA A 19 -6.74 -3.31 -40.35
CA ALA A 19 -6.97 -1.89 -40.11
C ALA A 19 -6.74 -1.61 -38.63
N ALA A 20 -5.70 -0.86 -38.35
CA ALA A 20 -5.49 -0.26 -37.04
C ALA A 20 -6.60 0.79 -36.84
N LEU A 21 -7.53 0.50 -35.95
CA LEU A 21 -8.36 1.54 -35.35
C LEU A 21 -7.42 2.50 -34.61
N PRO A 22 -7.61 3.81 -34.71
CA PRO A 22 -6.75 4.75 -34.00
C PRO A 22 -6.96 4.55 -32.51
N LEU A 23 -5.91 4.08 -31.83
CA LEU A 23 -5.71 4.33 -30.41
C LEU A 23 -5.76 5.86 -30.27
N THR A 24 -6.87 6.40 -29.74
CA THR A 24 -6.87 7.75 -29.21
C THR A 24 -5.88 7.72 -28.04
N ALA A 25 -4.63 8.03 -28.35
CA ALA A 25 -3.60 8.28 -27.38
C ALA A 25 -4.15 9.38 -26.46
N TRP A 26 -4.36 9.05 -25.21
CA TRP A 26 -4.57 10.02 -24.15
C TRP A 26 -3.28 10.82 -24.05
N ALA A 27 -3.24 11.96 -24.74
CA ALA A 27 -2.12 12.86 -24.62
C ALA A 27 -2.08 13.31 -23.15
N PRO A 28 -0.93 13.21 -22.46
CA PRO A 28 -0.80 13.81 -21.15
C PRO A 28 -1.06 15.31 -21.36
N ALA A 29 -2.11 15.81 -20.70
CA ALA A 29 -2.40 17.23 -20.69
C ALA A 29 -1.22 17.94 -20.02
N ASN A 30 -0.30 18.45 -20.83
CA ASN A 30 0.73 19.36 -20.39
C ASN A 30 0.03 20.61 -19.84
N GLY A 31 0.13 20.82 -18.53
CA GLY A 31 -0.27 22.08 -17.91
C GLY A 31 -1.72 22.18 -17.44
N ALA A 32 -2.44 21.07 -17.21
CA ALA A 32 -3.68 21.17 -16.46
C ALA A 32 -3.35 21.60 -15.02
N SER A 33 -3.67 22.85 -14.69
CA SER A 33 -3.91 23.27 -13.33
C SER A 33 -4.82 22.23 -12.69
N VAL A 34 -4.55 21.85 -11.44
CA VAL A 34 -5.38 20.90 -10.65
C VAL A 34 -6.73 21.59 -10.37
N GLU A 35 -7.56 21.75 -11.42
CA GLU A 35 -8.95 22.18 -11.29
C GLU A 35 -9.71 21.02 -10.66
N GLY A 36 -10.07 21.17 -9.39
CA GLY A 36 -10.76 20.16 -8.59
C GLY A 36 -10.05 19.78 -7.28
N ASP A 37 -8.84 20.23 -7.03
CA ASP A 37 -8.21 20.06 -5.73
C ASP A 37 -8.95 20.91 -4.68
N VAL A 38 -9.66 20.24 -3.76
CA VAL A 38 -10.36 20.89 -2.63
C VAL A 38 -9.45 21.84 -1.86
N CYS A 39 -8.12 21.63 -1.94
CA CYS A 39 -7.11 22.46 -1.29
C CYS A 39 -6.65 23.65 -2.16
N SER A 40 -6.94 23.66 -3.45
CA SER A 40 -6.62 24.75 -4.39
C SER A 40 -7.79 25.75 -4.56
N VAL A 41 -9.00 25.40 -4.13
CA VAL A 41 -10.13 26.32 -4.15
C VAL A 41 -9.83 27.47 -3.20
N ALA A 42 -9.85 28.69 -3.72
CA ALA A 42 -9.64 29.90 -2.95
C ALA A 42 -10.63 29.93 -1.77
N GLY A 43 -10.12 29.81 -0.54
CA GLY A 43 -10.92 29.74 0.70
C GLY A 43 -10.90 28.39 1.43
N SER A 44 -10.37 27.31 0.86
CA SER A 44 -10.15 26.07 1.63
C SER A 44 -9.06 26.29 2.69
N PRO A 45 -9.34 26.16 3.99
CA PRO A 45 -8.37 26.46 5.02
C PRO A 45 -7.27 25.40 5.03
N SER A 46 -6.03 25.79 4.71
CA SER A 46 -4.86 24.94 4.98
C SER A 46 -4.77 24.67 6.48
N ARG A 47 -4.59 23.43 6.86
CA ARG A 47 -4.47 23.00 8.26
C ARG A 47 -3.05 22.54 8.55
N ARG A 48 -2.56 22.86 9.75
CA ARG A 48 -1.26 22.33 10.18
C ARG A 48 -1.36 20.81 10.30
N LEU A 49 -0.38 20.11 9.71
CA LEU A 49 -0.26 18.65 9.80
C LEU A 49 -0.30 18.20 11.27
N HIS A 50 -1.11 17.21 11.57
CA HIS A 50 -1.01 16.51 12.83
C HIS A 50 0.27 15.66 12.83
N VAL A 51 1.25 16.06 13.64
CA VAL A 51 2.45 15.27 13.90
C VAL A 51 2.20 14.45 15.17
N PRO A 52 2.29 13.11 15.11
CA PRO A 52 2.12 12.26 16.29
C PRO A 52 3.02 12.70 17.45
N ARG A 53 2.46 12.71 18.66
CA ARG A 53 3.15 13.08 19.89
C ARG A 53 3.27 11.85 20.81
N ASP A 54 3.74 12.07 22.03
CA ASP A 54 3.86 11.01 23.03
C ASP A 54 2.51 10.46 23.53
N VAL A 55 1.40 11.12 23.23
CA VAL A 55 0.04 10.74 23.64
C VAL A 55 -1.01 11.17 22.60
N GLY A 56 -2.23 10.68 22.74
CA GLY A 56 -3.37 11.02 21.87
C GLY A 56 -3.35 10.24 20.55
N PHE A 57 -3.87 10.86 19.49
CA PHE A 57 -4.00 10.21 18.18
C PHE A 57 -2.63 9.93 17.54
N LEU A 58 -2.41 8.66 17.16
CA LEU A 58 -1.13 8.10 16.70
C LEU A 58 0.01 8.28 17.72
N GLY A 59 -0.32 8.55 18.99
CA GLY A 59 0.67 8.73 20.05
C GLY A 59 1.53 7.50 20.24
N ARG A 60 2.79 7.69 20.62
CA ARG A 60 3.80 6.63 20.73
C ARG A 60 3.72 5.96 22.09
N VAL A 61 3.40 4.67 22.14
CA VAL A 61 3.42 3.82 23.36
C VAL A 61 4.50 2.76 23.25
N ALA A 62 5.40 2.74 24.23
CA ALA A 62 6.45 1.74 24.34
C ALA A 62 6.13 0.80 25.54
N PRO A 63 5.70 -0.43 25.29
CA PRO A 63 5.26 -1.34 26.34
C PRO A 63 6.42 -1.86 27.19
N HIS A 64 7.61 -2.02 26.64
CA HIS A 64 8.76 -2.61 27.32
C HIS A 64 8.42 -3.91 28.06
N GLY A 65 7.66 -4.80 27.39
CA GLY A 65 7.18 -6.06 27.92
C GLY A 65 6.01 -5.96 28.91
N GLU A 66 5.51 -4.76 29.25
CA GLU A 66 4.28 -4.60 30.04
C GLU A 66 3.05 -5.00 29.19
N PRO A 67 2.07 -5.70 29.77
CA PRO A 67 0.84 -6.02 29.06
C PRO A 67 0.04 -4.76 28.67
N LEU A 68 -0.46 -4.72 27.43
CA LEU A 68 -1.35 -3.68 26.94
C LEU A 68 -2.75 -4.24 26.69
N THR A 69 -3.75 -3.38 26.83
CA THR A 69 -5.11 -3.67 26.34
C THR A 69 -5.45 -2.72 25.19
N LEU A 70 -5.67 -3.28 24.02
CA LEU A 70 -6.13 -2.59 22.83
C LEU A 70 -7.64 -2.71 22.75
N VAL A 71 -8.35 -1.64 23.06
CA VAL A 71 -9.82 -1.61 23.05
C VAL A 71 -10.31 -1.13 21.70
N ALA A 72 -10.96 -2.01 20.93
CA ALA A 72 -11.68 -1.63 19.71
C ALA A 72 -13.06 -1.09 20.09
N THR A 73 -13.37 0.16 19.77
CA THR A 73 -14.61 0.82 20.24
C THR A 73 -15.07 1.91 19.29
N ALA A 74 -16.33 2.33 19.48
CA ALA A 74 -16.85 3.54 18.86
C ALA A 74 -16.10 4.78 19.36
N ARG A 75 -15.91 5.73 18.46
CA ARG A 75 -15.12 6.94 18.69
C ARG A 75 -15.98 8.11 19.15
N GLY A 76 -15.49 8.88 20.12
CA GLY A 76 -15.93 10.26 20.37
C GLY A 76 -15.20 11.26 19.44
N ALA A 77 -15.47 12.56 19.60
CA ALA A 77 -14.78 13.61 18.87
C ALA A 77 -13.28 13.61 19.18
N LEU A 78 -12.41 13.74 18.14
CA LEU A 78 -10.99 13.94 18.33
C LEU A 78 -10.66 15.42 18.45
N ALA A 79 -9.72 15.76 19.34
CA ALA A 79 -9.25 17.12 19.50
C ALA A 79 -8.50 17.62 18.25
N GLY A 80 -8.46 18.94 18.04
CA GLY A 80 -7.68 19.57 16.97
C GLY A 80 -8.25 19.41 15.57
N GLY A 81 -9.50 18.97 15.41
CA GLY A 81 -10.14 18.84 14.09
C GLY A 81 -9.57 17.72 13.24
N ILE A 82 -8.98 16.71 13.86
CA ILE A 82 -8.48 15.50 13.19
C ILE A 82 -9.68 14.73 12.64
N ALA A 83 -9.72 14.54 11.32
CA ALA A 83 -10.71 13.72 10.66
C ALA A 83 -10.36 12.24 10.81
N HIS A 84 -11.33 11.45 11.25
CA HIS A 84 -11.20 10.03 11.47
C HIS A 84 -12.56 9.35 11.32
N GLY A 85 -12.60 8.04 11.11
CA GLY A 85 -13.85 7.28 11.06
C GLY A 85 -14.54 7.15 12.42
N PRO A 86 -15.72 6.49 12.48
CA PRO A 86 -16.49 6.33 13.71
C PRO A 86 -15.90 5.32 14.70
N LEU A 87 -14.90 4.54 14.32
CA LEU A 87 -14.27 3.53 15.16
C LEU A 87 -12.85 3.95 15.53
N ILE A 88 -12.31 3.41 16.63
CA ILE A 88 -10.95 3.70 17.09
C ILE A 88 -10.42 2.57 17.99
N TYR A 89 -9.11 2.34 17.94
CA TYR A 89 -8.39 1.61 18.97
C TYR A 89 -7.96 2.54 20.10
N ARG A 90 -8.18 2.13 21.35
CA ARG A 90 -7.77 2.86 22.56
C ARG A 90 -6.81 2.03 23.38
N VAL A 91 -5.78 2.67 23.91
CA VAL A 91 -4.88 2.08 24.91
C VAL A 91 -4.76 3.06 26.08
N GLN A 92 -4.93 2.54 27.29
CA GLN A 92 -4.57 3.25 28.53
C GLN A 92 -3.25 2.66 29.06
N HIS A 93 -2.22 3.48 29.14
CA HIS A 93 -0.93 3.05 29.62
C HIS A 93 -0.29 4.11 30.52
N ARG A 94 0.10 3.73 31.73
CA ARG A 94 0.72 4.63 32.71
C ARG A 94 -0.06 5.96 32.92
N GLY A 95 -1.38 5.85 33.03
CA GLY A 95 -2.28 7.00 33.25
C GLY A 95 -2.47 7.92 32.05
N ARG A 96 -2.00 7.53 30.87
CA ARG A 96 -2.13 8.29 29.61
C ARG A 96 -3.02 7.54 28.63
N GLU A 97 -3.79 8.28 27.83
CA GLU A 97 -4.63 7.72 26.76
C GLU A 97 -3.95 7.87 25.40
N PHE A 98 -4.00 6.77 24.63
CA PHE A 98 -3.53 6.69 23.26
C PHE A 98 -4.69 6.24 22.36
N LEU A 99 -4.79 6.88 21.22
CA LEU A 99 -5.86 6.65 20.23
C LEU A 99 -5.21 6.23 18.91
N ASN A 100 -5.54 5.03 18.42
CA ASN A 100 -4.80 4.40 17.32
C ASN A 100 -3.27 4.44 17.54
N PRO A 101 -2.78 3.96 18.68
CA PRO A 101 -1.39 4.18 19.07
C PRO A 101 -0.37 3.69 18.06
N THR A 102 0.76 4.38 18.01
CA THR A 102 1.99 3.84 17.45
C THR A 102 2.65 2.95 18.49
N LEU A 103 2.68 1.65 18.27
CA LEU A 103 3.42 0.70 19.12
C LEU A 103 4.92 0.86 18.83
N ALA A 104 5.67 1.34 19.83
CA ALA A 104 7.10 1.52 19.72
C ALA A 104 7.81 0.30 20.28
N LEU A 105 8.40 -0.50 19.41
CA LEU A 105 8.95 -1.82 19.70
C LEU A 105 10.42 -1.90 19.28
N ALA A 106 11.11 -2.92 19.75
CA ALA A 106 12.47 -3.28 19.34
C ALA A 106 12.55 -4.77 18.98
N PRO A 107 13.49 -5.18 18.11
CA PRO A 107 13.77 -6.59 17.86
C PRO A 107 14.07 -7.32 19.16
N GLY A 108 13.50 -8.52 19.35
CA GLY A 108 13.60 -9.33 20.58
C GLY A 108 12.63 -8.92 21.69
N GLU A 109 11.90 -7.82 21.55
CA GLU A 109 10.90 -7.43 22.56
C GLU A 109 9.70 -8.38 22.55
N ARG A 110 9.26 -8.80 23.74
CA ARG A 110 8.04 -9.59 23.88
C ARG A 110 6.82 -8.69 24.01
N VAL A 111 5.89 -8.84 23.10
CA VAL A 111 4.61 -8.13 23.08
C VAL A 111 3.55 -9.00 23.74
N ARG A 112 2.90 -8.49 24.79
CA ARG A 112 1.70 -9.06 25.41
C ARG A 112 0.58 -8.05 25.26
N LEU A 113 -0.41 -8.38 24.44
CA LEU A 113 -1.49 -7.47 24.12
C LEU A 113 -2.82 -8.21 24.16
N THR A 114 -3.82 -7.61 24.80
CA THR A 114 -5.18 -8.12 24.81
C THR A 114 -6.05 -7.22 23.93
N LEU A 115 -6.64 -7.75 22.86
CA LEU A 115 -7.71 -7.08 22.14
C LEU A 115 -9.01 -7.25 22.93
N ASP A 116 -9.64 -6.12 23.29
CA ASP A 116 -10.97 -6.04 23.94
C ASP A 116 -11.96 -5.50 22.90
N ASN A 117 -12.82 -6.36 22.36
CA ASN A 117 -13.78 -5.97 21.35
C ASN A 117 -15.04 -5.37 21.99
N ARG A 118 -15.19 -4.05 21.91
CA ARG A 118 -16.37 -3.29 22.34
C ARG A 118 -17.17 -2.72 21.17
N LEU A 119 -17.01 -3.33 19.98
CA LEU A 119 -17.83 -3.04 18.83
C LEU A 119 -19.13 -3.86 18.89
N ASP A 120 -20.05 -3.57 17.98
CA ASP A 120 -21.27 -4.33 17.74
C ASP A 120 -21.09 -5.47 16.71
N ALA A 121 -19.85 -5.63 16.18
CA ALA A 121 -19.49 -6.62 15.19
C ALA A 121 -18.20 -7.38 15.60
N PRO A 122 -18.01 -8.62 15.11
CA PRO A 122 -16.76 -9.34 15.29
C PRO A 122 -15.57 -8.58 14.68
N THR A 123 -14.41 -8.68 15.35
CA THR A 123 -13.15 -8.08 14.86
C THR A 123 -11.96 -8.95 15.25
N ILE A 124 -10.80 -8.62 14.73
CA ILE A 124 -9.48 -9.14 15.10
C ILE A 124 -8.45 -8.08 14.75
N ALA A 125 -7.24 -8.10 15.32
CA ALA A 125 -6.16 -7.20 14.92
C ALA A 125 -5.04 -8.01 14.26
N HIS A 126 -4.76 -7.72 12.99
CA HIS A 126 -3.63 -8.26 12.24
C HIS A 126 -2.41 -7.33 12.36
N TRP A 127 -1.24 -7.93 12.58
CA TRP A 127 0.04 -7.23 12.69
C TRP A 127 0.75 -7.22 11.34
N HIS A 128 0.28 -6.37 10.44
CA HIS A 128 0.73 -6.33 9.06
C HIS A 128 2.25 -6.13 8.93
N GLY A 129 2.90 -7.13 8.34
CA GLY A 129 4.34 -7.17 8.10
C GLY A 129 5.17 -7.82 9.20
N LEU A 130 4.60 -8.12 10.38
CA LEU A 130 5.34 -8.84 11.41
C LEU A 130 5.30 -10.36 11.17
N ALA A 131 6.45 -11.01 11.40
CA ALA A 131 6.58 -12.45 11.41
C ALA A 131 6.15 -12.99 12.78
N VAL A 132 4.94 -13.55 12.84
CA VAL A 132 4.35 -14.16 14.03
C VAL A 132 3.76 -15.53 13.70
N ASP A 133 3.48 -16.36 14.71
CA ASP A 133 2.78 -17.63 14.48
C ASP A 133 1.30 -17.43 14.16
N THR A 134 0.64 -18.48 13.66
CA THR A 134 -0.79 -18.46 13.31
C THR A 134 -1.68 -17.94 14.43
N ALA A 135 -1.39 -18.30 15.70
CA ALA A 135 -2.20 -17.87 16.83
C ALA A 135 -2.07 -16.36 17.10
N ASN A 136 -0.97 -15.76 16.71
CA ASN A 136 -0.70 -14.34 16.88
C ASN A 136 -0.90 -13.51 15.59
N ASP A 137 -1.15 -14.11 14.44
CA ASP A 137 -1.25 -13.44 13.13
C ASP A 137 -2.44 -12.46 13.04
N GLY A 138 -3.52 -12.77 13.74
CA GLY A 138 -4.72 -11.93 13.70
C GLY A 138 -5.47 -11.98 12.36
N SER A 139 -5.30 -13.07 11.60
CA SER A 139 -6.10 -13.31 10.40
C SER A 139 -7.57 -13.61 10.74
N GLY A 140 -8.45 -13.52 9.74
CA GLY A 140 -9.88 -13.78 9.90
C GLY A 140 -10.26 -15.20 10.34
N LEU A 141 -9.27 -16.08 10.58
CA LEU A 141 -9.48 -17.42 11.16
C LEU A 141 -9.86 -17.38 12.64
N MET A 142 -9.58 -16.26 13.35
CA MET A 142 -9.77 -16.11 14.79
C MET A 142 -10.51 -14.81 15.10
N LEU A 143 -11.83 -14.83 14.95
CA LEU A 143 -12.64 -13.64 15.21
C LEU A 143 -12.98 -13.52 16.71
N VAL A 144 -12.93 -12.30 17.20
CA VAL A 144 -13.35 -11.91 18.56
C VAL A 144 -14.75 -11.33 18.48
N ALA A 145 -15.73 -12.01 19.10
CA ALA A 145 -17.10 -11.55 19.11
C ALA A 145 -17.28 -10.26 19.94
N PRO A 146 -18.39 -9.52 19.76
CA PRO A 146 -18.72 -8.37 20.60
C PRO A 146 -18.69 -8.69 22.10
N GLY A 147 -17.94 -7.90 22.87
CA GLY A 147 -17.77 -8.08 24.31
C GLY A 147 -16.70 -9.12 24.72
N GLU A 148 -16.12 -9.83 23.77
CA GLU A 148 -15.07 -10.82 24.03
C GLU A 148 -13.67 -10.20 23.93
N ARG A 149 -12.68 -11.01 24.30
CA ARG A 149 -11.25 -10.65 24.31
C ARG A 149 -10.40 -11.72 23.67
N TYR A 150 -9.29 -11.28 23.05
CA TYR A 150 -8.26 -12.16 22.52
C TYR A 150 -6.87 -11.72 23.00
N ALA A 151 -6.05 -12.68 23.43
CA ALA A 151 -4.71 -12.40 23.93
C ALA A 151 -3.66 -12.76 22.87
N TYR A 152 -2.78 -11.80 22.57
CA TYR A 152 -1.58 -11.97 21.76
C TYR A 152 -0.36 -12.05 22.69
N ASP A 153 0.56 -12.94 22.39
CA ASP A 153 1.82 -13.10 23.13
C ASP A 153 2.91 -13.57 22.15
N PHE A 154 3.68 -12.64 21.63
CA PHE A 154 4.72 -12.92 20.63
C PHE A 154 5.99 -12.10 20.86
N GLU A 155 7.09 -12.56 20.30
CA GLU A 155 8.36 -11.84 20.23
C GLU A 155 8.50 -11.14 18.88
N VAL A 156 8.92 -9.88 18.87
CA VAL A 156 9.25 -9.12 17.65
C VAL A 156 10.53 -9.70 17.07
N ARG A 157 10.42 -10.39 15.92
CA ARG A 157 11.54 -11.02 15.23
C ARG A 157 12.02 -10.21 14.03
N ASP A 158 11.26 -9.22 13.67
CA ASP A 158 11.48 -8.39 12.52
C ASP A 158 12.48 -7.28 12.83
N ARG A 159 13.21 -6.86 11.79
CA ARG A 159 14.14 -5.73 11.86
C ARG A 159 13.40 -4.40 11.94
N GLY A 160 14.14 -3.34 12.19
CA GLY A 160 13.62 -1.98 12.20
C GLY A 160 12.86 -1.64 10.92
N ALA A 161 11.61 -1.20 11.05
CA ALA A 161 10.74 -0.73 9.97
C ALA A 161 9.51 -0.02 10.50
N LEU A 162 8.74 0.59 9.60
CA LEU A 162 7.39 1.04 9.86
C LEU A 162 6.43 -0.07 9.44
N TYR A 163 5.88 -0.78 10.39
CA TYR A 163 4.79 -1.73 10.23
C TYR A 163 3.48 -1.06 10.68
N TRP A 164 2.37 -1.78 10.57
CA TRP A 164 1.09 -1.28 11.03
C TRP A 164 0.18 -2.41 11.51
N TYR A 165 -0.97 -2.09 12.07
CA TYR A 165 -1.99 -3.07 12.42
C TYR A 165 -3.36 -2.56 12.06
N HIS A 166 -4.21 -3.47 11.63
CA HIS A 166 -5.56 -3.18 11.19
C HIS A 166 -6.47 -4.40 11.43
N PRO A 167 -7.81 -4.24 11.42
CA PRO A 167 -8.71 -5.38 11.51
C PRO A 167 -8.62 -6.26 10.26
N HIS A 168 -8.92 -7.56 10.44
CA HIS A 168 -8.90 -8.55 9.34
C HIS A 168 -10.10 -9.53 9.40
N PRO A 169 -11.33 -9.11 9.76
CA PRO A 169 -12.49 -9.97 9.71
C PRO A 169 -12.95 -10.14 8.25
N HIS A 170 -12.90 -11.36 7.72
CA HIS A 170 -13.29 -11.64 6.35
C HIS A 170 -14.70 -11.13 6.01
N GLY A 171 -14.83 -10.36 4.93
CA GLY A 171 -16.06 -9.69 4.48
C GLY A 171 -16.35 -8.35 5.15
N SER A 172 -15.47 -7.84 6.02
CA SER A 172 -15.62 -6.52 6.65
C SER A 172 -14.32 -5.84 7.03
N THR A 173 -13.18 -6.33 6.50
CA THR A 173 -11.86 -5.69 6.67
C THR A 173 -11.88 -4.27 6.13
N GLY A 174 -12.37 -4.08 4.90
CA GLY A 174 -12.43 -2.77 4.24
C GLY A 174 -13.26 -1.78 5.04
N ARG A 175 -14.43 -2.19 5.51
CA ARG A 175 -15.30 -1.34 6.33
C ARG A 175 -14.63 -0.93 7.63
N GLN A 176 -14.14 -1.88 8.42
CA GLN A 176 -13.59 -1.59 9.75
C GLN A 176 -12.32 -0.75 9.68
N THR A 177 -11.46 -1.00 8.69
CA THR A 177 -10.24 -0.20 8.44
C THR A 177 -10.61 1.22 8.03
N TYR A 178 -11.52 1.36 7.06
CA TYR A 178 -12.00 2.67 6.62
C TYR A 178 -12.68 3.43 7.77
N ASP A 179 -13.47 2.75 8.59
CA ASP A 179 -14.16 3.34 9.74
C ASP A 179 -13.18 3.74 10.85
N GLY A 180 -11.90 3.39 10.74
CA GLY A 180 -10.83 4.01 11.53
C GLY A 180 -10.03 3.06 12.42
N LEU A 181 -10.24 1.77 12.35
CA LEU A 181 -9.43 0.81 13.11
C LEU A 181 -8.10 0.56 12.40
N PHE A 182 -7.07 1.25 12.82
CA PHE A 182 -5.68 1.04 12.40
C PHE A 182 -4.73 1.67 13.40
N GLY A 183 -3.48 1.30 13.35
CA GLY A 183 -2.41 1.98 14.07
C GLY A 183 -1.04 1.61 13.51
N LEU A 184 0.01 2.29 13.95
CA LEU A 184 1.36 2.07 13.48
C LEU A 184 2.12 1.16 14.44
N ILE A 185 3.11 0.45 13.89
CA ILE A 185 4.13 -0.27 14.65
C ILE A 185 5.48 0.26 14.18
N ASP A 186 6.19 0.92 15.08
CA ASP A 186 7.52 1.46 14.83
C ASP A 186 8.54 0.54 15.50
N VAL A 187 9.09 -0.40 14.74
CA VAL A 187 10.20 -1.21 15.21
C VAL A 187 11.49 -0.43 14.94
N ASP A 188 12.26 -0.22 16.00
CA ASP A 188 13.50 0.55 15.93
C ASP A 188 14.70 -0.34 16.25
N ASP A 189 15.77 -0.21 15.43
CA ASP A 189 16.98 -0.99 15.55
C ASP A 189 18.25 -0.13 15.38
N ASP A 190 19.41 -0.76 15.47
CA ASP A 190 20.70 -0.11 15.38
C ASP A 190 20.96 0.55 14.02
N ASP A 191 20.45 -0.01 12.92
CA ASP A 191 20.60 0.55 11.57
C ASP A 191 19.79 1.86 11.46
N HIS A 192 18.57 1.88 11.96
CA HIS A 192 17.74 3.09 12.04
C HIS A 192 18.38 4.15 12.96
N ALA A 193 18.90 3.73 14.10
CA ALA A 193 19.61 4.62 15.01
C ALA A 193 20.89 5.20 14.37
N ALA A 194 21.63 4.39 13.59
CA ALA A 194 22.80 4.84 12.85
C ALA A 194 22.44 5.87 11.77
N LEU A 195 21.38 5.62 11.00
CA LEU A 195 20.90 6.58 10.00
C LEU A 195 20.47 7.91 10.64
N ARG A 196 19.74 7.87 11.77
CA ARG A 196 19.36 9.09 12.50
C ARG A 196 20.59 9.87 12.97
N ARG A 197 21.61 9.20 13.52
CA ARG A 197 22.84 9.87 13.94
C ARG A 197 23.60 10.48 12.77
N ALA A 198 23.73 9.75 11.65
CA ALA A 198 24.43 10.22 10.46
C ALA A 198 23.79 11.50 9.88
N LEU A 199 22.47 11.57 9.88
CA LEU A 199 21.70 12.64 9.25
C LEU A 199 21.12 13.64 10.26
N ASP A 200 21.47 13.54 11.54
CA ASP A 200 20.95 14.41 12.61
C ASP A 200 19.42 14.50 12.58
N LEU A 201 18.75 13.32 12.49
CA LEU A 201 17.29 13.23 12.44
C LEU A 201 16.70 13.13 13.85
N VAL A 202 15.59 13.80 14.05
CA VAL A 202 14.87 13.84 15.33
C VAL A 202 13.42 13.40 15.09
N PRO A 203 12.96 12.27 15.69
CA PRO A 203 11.59 11.82 15.60
C PRO A 203 10.58 12.90 15.98
N GLY A 204 9.52 13.04 15.19
CA GLY A 204 8.48 14.06 15.35
C GLY A 204 8.90 15.50 14.98
N LYS A 205 10.14 15.70 14.51
CA LYS A 205 10.63 17.01 14.05
C LYS A 205 11.17 16.95 12.62
N THR A 206 12.23 16.18 12.41
CA THR A 206 12.88 16.01 11.11
C THR A 206 12.78 14.59 10.57
N GLU A 207 12.25 13.66 11.38
CA GLU A 207 11.75 12.35 10.98
C GLU A 207 10.26 12.31 11.28
N LEU A 208 9.41 12.22 10.25
CA LEU A 208 7.96 12.27 10.35
C LEU A 208 7.35 10.96 9.88
N MET A 209 6.37 10.45 10.64
CA MET A 209 5.51 9.35 10.21
C MET A 209 4.25 9.94 9.59
N LEU A 210 3.92 9.50 8.38
CA LEU A 210 2.79 10.00 7.59
C LEU A 210 1.87 8.84 7.20
N VAL A 211 0.64 8.88 7.66
CA VAL A 211 -0.42 7.96 7.25
C VAL A 211 -1.26 8.65 6.20
N LEU A 212 -1.21 8.16 4.97
CA LEU A 212 -1.99 8.67 3.84
C LEU A 212 -3.31 7.89 3.77
N GLN A 213 -4.42 8.59 3.67
CA GLN A 213 -5.77 8.03 3.56
C GLN A 213 -6.61 8.88 2.62
N ASP A 214 -7.63 8.27 2.05
CA ASP A 214 -8.69 8.97 1.35
C ASP A 214 -10.06 8.69 1.99
N ARG A 215 -10.98 9.66 1.93
CA ARG A 215 -12.28 9.54 2.58
C ARG A 215 -13.39 10.20 1.77
N ARG A 216 -14.59 9.61 1.81
CA ARG A 216 -15.85 10.21 1.33
C ARG A 216 -16.57 10.91 2.48
N ALA A 217 -17.24 12.01 2.20
CA ALA A 217 -18.02 12.76 3.19
C ALA A 217 -19.13 11.91 3.83
N GLY A 218 -19.71 10.98 3.08
CA GLY A 218 -20.80 10.09 3.55
C GLY A 218 -20.31 8.87 4.37
N GLY A 219 -19.02 8.73 4.66
CA GLY A 219 -18.45 7.53 5.29
C GLY A 219 -18.42 6.31 4.38
N TYR A 220 -18.22 5.12 4.96
CA TYR A 220 -18.16 3.86 4.21
C TYR A 220 -19.55 3.38 3.81
N ARG A 221 -19.84 3.49 2.52
CA ARG A 221 -21.06 2.97 1.91
C ARG A 221 -20.67 2.37 0.55
N ALA A 222 -20.11 1.17 0.57
CA ALA A 222 -19.66 0.49 -0.62
C ALA A 222 -20.86 0.07 -1.49
N SER A 223 -20.80 0.43 -2.76
CA SER A 223 -21.69 -0.05 -3.82
C SER A 223 -21.15 -1.35 -4.43
N ALA A 224 -21.91 -1.98 -5.31
CA ALA A 224 -21.42 -3.12 -6.08
C ALA A 224 -20.20 -2.75 -6.94
N ALA A 225 -20.17 -1.54 -7.49
CA ALA A 225 -19.01 -1.05 -8.23
C ALA A 225 -17.79 -0.85 -7.34
N ASP A 226 -17.95 -0.31 -6.11
CA ASP A 226 -16.86 -0.23 -5.15
C ASP A 226 -16.31 -1.62 -4.78
N ALA A 227 -17.18 -2.64 -4.65
CA ALA A 227 -16.75 -4.00 -4.37
C ALA A 227 -15.92 -4.62 -5.53
N THR A 228 -16.12 -4.14 -6.76
CA THR A 228 -15.37 -4.59 -7.93
C THR A 228 -14.10 -3.76 -8.15
N HIS A 229 -14.16 -2.45 -7.99
CA HIS A 229 -13.05 -1.56 -8.37
C HIS A 229 -12.27 -1.01 -7.18
N GLY A 230 -12.79 -1.15 -5.97
CA GLY A 230 -12.23 -0.59 -4.74
C GLY A 230 -13.00 0.64 -4.24
N PHE A 231 -12.92 0.89 -2.96
CA PHE A 231 -13.58 2.03 -2.32
C PHE A 231 -12.64 3.23 -2.26
N PHE A 232 -12.85 4.19 -3.18
CA PHE A 232 -12.03 5.39 -3.30
C PHE A 232 -12.69 6.58 -2.61
N GLY A 233 -11.90 7.32 -1.83
CA GLY A 233 -12.33 8.56 -1.19
C GLY A 233 -12.22 9.79 -2.11
N ASP A 234 -12.92 10.86 -1.74
CA ASP A 234 -12.95 12.12 -2.49
C ASP A 234 -11.92 13.13 -1.98
N VAL A 235 -11.47 12.97 -0.73
CA VAL A 235 -10.57 13.89 -0.05
C VAL A 235 -9.37 13.13 0.51
N ALA A 236 -8.16 13.65 0.21
CA ALA A 236 -6.91 13.14 0.77
C ALA A 236 -6.68 13.65 2.20
N PHE A 237 -6.19 12.76 3.06
CA PHE A 237 -5.78 13.06 4.42
C PHE A 237 -4.37 12.57 4.69
N VAL A 238 -3.62 13.35 5.47
CA VAL A 238 -2.34 12.94 6.04
C VAL A 238 -2.45 13.05 7.56
N ASN A 239 -2.28 11.94 8.27
CA ASN A 239 -2.50 11.86 9.72
C ASN A 239 -3.85 12.46 10.15
N GLY A 240 -4.92 12.17 9.41
CA GLY A 240 -6.25 12.70 9.67
C GLY A 240 -6.42 14.20 9.37
N THR A 241 -5.46 14.84 8.71
CA THR A 241 -5.50 16.26 8.33
C THR A 241 -5.67 16.40 6.82
N SER A 242 -6.77 17.00 6.36
CA SER A 242 -6.95 17.39 4.97
C SER A 242 -6.25 18.72 4.69
N CYS A 243 -5.83 18.93 3.44
CA CYS A 243 -5.11 20.16 3.03
C CYS A 243 -3.94 20.49 3.96
N ALA A 244 -3.19 19.46 4.35
CA ALA A 244 -2.17 19.57 5.36
C ALA A 244 -0.97 20.42 4.91
N PHE A 245 -0.43 21.20 5.83
CA PHE A 245 0.88 21.81 5.66
C PHE A 245 1.78 21.57 6.88
N HIS A 246 3.08 21.56 6.65
CA HIS A 246 4.09 21.50 7.69
C HIS A 246 5.20 22.53 7.40
N ASP A 247 5.60 23.30 8.42
CA ASP A 247 6.69 24.25 8.30
C ASP A 247 8.02 23.53 8.48
N VAL A 248 8.97 23.75 7.57
CA VAL A 248 10.27 23.09 7.50
C VAL A 248 11.40 24.11 7.39
N ALA A 249 12.62 23.68 7.74
CA ALA A 249 13.87 24.42 7.55
C ALA A 249 14.63 23.89 6.32
N THR A 250 15.69 24.61 5.91
CA THR A 250 16.59 24.22 4.83
C THR A 250 17.51 23.08 5.26
N ARG A 251 16.98 21.86 5.34
CA ARG A 251 17.71 20.65 5.70
C ARG A 251 17.06 19.40 5.11
N LEU A 252 17.68 18.27 5.32
CA LEU A 252 17.13 16.97 5.00
C LEU A 252 16.07 16.54 6.03
N TYR A 253 14.95 16.00 5.52
CA TYR A 253 13.86 15.39 6.27
C TYR A 253 13.72 13.92 5.90
N ARG A 254 13.36 13.08 6.87
CA ARG A 254 12.96 11.70 6.66
C ARG A 254 11.45 11.59 6.81
N LEU A 255 10.79 11.04 5.79
CA LEU A 255 9.35 10.80 5.78
C LEU A 255 9.10 9.30 5.69
N ARG A 256 8.58 8.73 6.77
CA ARG A 256 8.20 7.32 6.85
C ARG A 256 6.70 7.24 6.61
N MET A 257 6.31 6.74 5.44
CA MET A 257 4.94 6.82 4.94
C MET A 257 4.27 5.46 4.93
N LEU A 258 2.99 5.42 5.28
CA LEU A 258 2.07 4.32 5.07
C LEU A 258 0.95 4.77 4.13
N ASN A 259 0.67 4.02 3.09
CA ASN A 259 -0.56 4.18 2.33
C ASN A 259 -1.67 3.32 2.98
N ALA A 260 -2.49 3.95 3.80
CA ALA A 260 -3.62 3.33 4.51
C ALA A 260 -4.97 3.62 3.83
N CYS A 261 -4.97 3.85 2.51
CA CYS A 261 -6.19 3.83 1.70
C CYS A 261 -6.69 2.39 1.55
N ASN A 262 -7.99 2.19 1.42
CA ASN A 262 -8.55 0.85 1.19
C ASN A 262 -8.07 0.23 -0.12
N ALA A 263 -8.04 1.02 -1.21
CA ALA A 263 -7.76 0.52 -2.55
C ALA A 263 -6.79 1.40 -3.35
N ARG A 264 -6.71 2.71 -3.03
CA ARG A 264 -6.05 3.69 -3.88
C ARG A 264 -4.56 3.49 -4.00
N THR A 265 -4.09 3.35 -5.23
CA THR A 265 -2.68 3.51 -5.61
C THR A 265 -2.36 4.99 -5.79
N LEU A 266 -1.21 5.43 -5.30
CA LEU A 266 -0.67 6.78 -5.47
C LEU A 266 0.58 6.73 -6.35
N ARG A 267 0.80 7.78 -7.17
CA ARG A 267 2.05 8.02 -7.89
C ARG A 267 2.74 9.23 -7.26
N LEU A 268 3.54 8.97 -6.22
CA LEU A 268 4.12 10.01 -5.38
C LEU A 268 5.23 10.79 -6.09
N ALA A 269 5.23 12.10 -5.92
CA ALA A 269 6.31 12.98 -6.30
C ALA A 269 6.37 14.20 -5.38
N PHE A 270 7.55 14.82 -5.32
CA PHE A 270 7.72 16.15 -4.74
C PHE A 270 7.89 17.18 -5.85
N ARG A 271 7.22 18.34 -5.71
CA ARG A 271 7.28 19.42 -6.69
C ARG A 271 7.40 20.78 -5.99
N THR A 272 8.14 21.70 -6.61
CA THR A 272 8.11 23.11 -6.23
C THR A 272 6.75 23.73 -6.55
N ALA A 273 6.45 24.90 -5.99
CA ALA A 273 5.27 25.67 -6.38
C ALA A 273 5.25 26.04 -7.88
N ALA A 274 6.42 26.17 -8.51
CA ALA A 274 6.56 26.39 -9.95
C ALA A 274 6.30 25.14 -10.81
N GLY A 275 6.21 23.95 -10.17
CA GLY A 275 5.93 22.69 -10.84
C GLY A 275 7.14 21.82 -11.13
N ASP A 276 8.35 22.24 -10.76
CA ASP A 276 9.58 21.47 -10.99
C ASP A 276 9.63 20.24 -10.07
N ARG A 277 10.10 19.11 -10.61
CA ARG A 277 10.29 17.86 -9.84
C ARG A 277 11.47 17.98 -8.89
N VAL A 278 11.23 17.74 -7.61
CA VAL A 278 12.26 17.65 -6.58
C VAL A 278 12.62 16.19 -6.39
N PRO A 279 13.88 15.78 -6.65
CA PRO A 279 14.33 14.42 -6.38
C PRO A 279 14.22 14.08 -4.90
N PHE A 280 13.94 12.82 -4.60
CA PHE A 280 13.99 12.29 -3.25
C PHE A 280 14.68 10.93 -3.25
N THR A 281 15.12 10.50 -2.07
CA THR A 281 15.87 9.26 -1.93
C THR A 281 15.03 8.24 -1.17
N ILE A 282 14.73 7.09 -1.79
CA ILE A 282 14.14 5.95 -1.09
C ILE A 282 15.27 5.28 -0.30
N VAL A 283 15.11 5.15 1.00
CA VAL A 283 16.05 4.50 1.92
C VAL A 283 15.47 3.28 2.59
N GLY A 284 14.17 3.04 2.45
CA GLY A 284 13.47 1.89 3.01
C GLY A 284 12.08 1.70 2.42
N ASN A 285 11.52 0.55 2.69
CA ASN A 285 10.17 0.15 2.29
C ASN A 285 9.48 -0.65 3.42
N ASP A 286 8.58 -1.55 3.07
CA ASP A 286 7.71 -2.32 3.96
C ASP A 286 8.46 -2.94 5.15
N THR A 287 9.63 -3.51 4.90
CA THR A 287 10.36 -4.28 5.90
C THR A 287 11.66 -3.62 6.38
N GLY A 288 11.80 -2.32 6.17
CA GLY A 288 12.87 -1.49 6.72
C GLY A 288 13.87 -0.99 5.68
N LEU A 289 15.07 -0.62 6.16
CA LEU A 289 16.06 0.03 5.33
C LEU A 289 16.52 -0.85 4.15
N LEU A 290 16.79 -0.19 3.02
CA LEU A 290 17.44 -0.79 1.85
C LEU A 290 18.95 -0.97 2.12
N PRO A 291 19.63 -1.87 1.38
CA PRO A 291 21.08 -1.96 1.46
C PRO A 291 21.79 -0.66 1.05
N ALA A 292 21.26 0.02 0.04
CA ALA A 292 21.76 1.29 -0.48
C ALA A 292 20.60 2.24 -0.82
N PRO A 293 20.82 3.57 -0.74
CA PRO A 293 19.81 4.56 -1.11
C PRO A 293 19.55 4.57 -2.62
N ALA A 294 18.29 4.81 -3.02
CA ALA A 294 17.90 4.95 -4.42
C ALA A 294 17.28 6.32 -4.66
N VAL A 295 17.91 7.13 -5.53
CA VAL A 295 17.42 8.48 -5.88
C VAL A 295 16.41 8.39 -7.00
N VAL A 296 15.22 8.94 -6.80
CA VAL A 296 14.12 8.94 -7.77
C VAL A 296 13.44 10.30 -7.82
N LYS A 297 12.58 10.52 -8.81
CA LYS A 297 11.73 11.72 -8.91
C LYS A 297 10.26 11.40 -8.67
N GLU A 298 9.89 10.14 -8.69
CA GLU A 298 8.55 9.64 -8.44
C GLU A 298 8.58 8.16 -8.08
N SER A 299 7.52 7.66 -7.46
CA SER A 299 7.35 6.24 -7.12
C SER A 299 5.88 5.90 -7.04
N PHE A 300 5.50 4.73 -7.54
CA PHE A 300 4.20 4.16 -7.19
C PHE A 300 4.18 3.73 -5.73
N PHE A 301 2.99 3.80 -5.12
CA PHE A 301 2.77 3.55 -3.71
C PHE A 301 1.38 2.94 -3.54
N ALA A 302 1.30 1.63 -3.54
CA ALA A 302 0.05 0.89 -3.44
C ALA A 302 -0.53 0.89 -2.01
N ALA A 303 -1.80 0.54 -1.86
CA ALA A 303 -2.42 0.32 -0.56
C ALA A 303 -1.60 -0.68 0.27
N ALA A 304 -1.46 -0.41 1.55
CA ALA A 304 -0.66 -1.11 2.55
C ALA A 304 0.87 -1.03 2.40
N GLU A 305 1.42 -0.57 1.29
CA GLU A 305 2.86 -0.36 1.20
C GLU A 305 3.34 0.71 2.18
N ARG A 306 4.60 0.58 2.60
CA ARG A 306 5.34 1.61 3.34
C ARG A 306 6.51 2.07 2.50
N LEU A 307 6.77 3.38 2.54
CA LEU A 307 7.94 4.01 1.94
C LEU A 307 8.66 4.86 2.97
N ASP A 308 9.96 4.73 3.00
CA ASP A 308 10.86 5.51 3.85
C ASP A 308 11.77 6.34 2.94
N VAL A 309 11.55 7.64 2.94
CA VAL A 309 12.22 8.54 2.01
C VAL A 309 12.95 9.68 2.70
N LEU A 310 14.04 10.12 2.09
CA LEU A 310 14.75 11.33 2.46
C LEU A 310 14.48 12.40 1.42
N LEU A 311 14.04 13.57 1.90
CA LEU A 311 13.84 14.77 1.11
C LEU A 311 14.84 15.84 1.55
N ASP A 312 15.77 16.17 0.66
CA ASP A 312 16.78 17.20 0.94
C ASP A 312 16.29 18.59 0.48
N LEU A 313 16.07 19.45 1.45
CA LEU A 313 15.65 20.83 1.27
C LEU A 313 16.79 21.84 1.60
N SER A 314 18.04 21.39 1.76
CA SER A 314 19.17 22.25 2.14
C SER A 314 19.43 23.37 1.12
N GLY A 315 19.15 23.10 -0.17
CA GLY A 315 19.25 24.06 -1.26
C GLY A 315 17.98 24.90 -1.51
N ALA A 316 16.87 24.61 -0.84
CA ALA A 316 15.61 25.29 -1.10
C ALA A 316 15.63 26.74 -0.56
N PRO A 317 15.08 27.74 -1.28
CA PRO A 317 14.97 29.10 -0.76
C PRO A 317 13.92 29.19 0.35
N VAL A 318 14.14 30.06 1.33
CA VAL A 318 13.12 30.41 2.33
C VAL A 318 11.93 31.06 1.62
N GLY A 319 10.73 30.64 1.96
CA GLY A 319 9.48 31.05 1.30
C GLY A 319 8.98 30.05 0.27
N GLU A 320 9.83 29.13 -0.20
CA GLU A 320 9.42 28.06 -1.11
C GLU A 320 8.43 27.10 -0.45
N THR A 321 7.56 26.51 -1.27
CA THR A 321 6.64 25.44 -0.85
C THR A 321 6.89 24.23 -1.72
N ILE A 322 7.25 23.12 -1.08
CA ILE A 322 7.38 21.82 -1.74
C ILE A 322 6.11 21.02 -1.50
N LEU A 323 5.49 20.55 -2.57
CA LEU A 323 4.25 19.79 -2.54
C LEU A 323 4.56 18.30 -2.67
N LEU A 324 4.10 17.49 -1.73
CA LEU A 324 3.94 16.05 -1.93
C LEU A 324 2.61 15.84 -2.66
N GLU A 325 2.67 15.21 -3.81
CA GLU A 325 1.52 15.00 -4.67
C GLU A 325 1.43 13.54 -5.14
N SER A 326 0.22 13.08 -5.43
CA SER A 326 0.00 11.97 -6.36
C SER A 326 -0.14 12.53 -7.76
N LEU A 327 0.67 12.06 -8.68
CA LEU A 327 0.64 12.47 -10.09
C LEU A 327 -0.45 11.74 -10.84
N ALA A 328 -0.79 12.27 -12.02
CA ALA A 328 -1.67 11.58 -12.94
C ALA A 328 -1.03 10.28 -13.47
N PHE A 329 -1.82 9.22 -13.59
CA PHE A 329 -1.45 7.97 -14.25
C PHE A 329 -2.71 7.24 -14.75
N ASP A 330 -2.55 6.33 -15.70
CA ASP A 330 -3.62 5.41 -16.11
C ASP A 330 -3.75 4.30 -15.06
N PRO A 331 -4.86 4.19 -14.31
CA PRO A 331 -5.06 3.13 -13.33
C PRO A 331 -5.27 1.75 -13.97
N MET A 332 -5.38 1.68 -15.30
CA MET A 332 -5.52 0.44 -16.07
C MET A 332 -6.67 -0.46 -15.62
N HIS A 333 -7.84 0.11 -15.36
CA HIS A 333 -9.06 -0.65 -15.09
C HIS A 333 -9.57 -1.30 -16.40
N THR A 334 -8.86 -2.33 -16.86
CA THR A 334 -9.15 -2.99 -18.14
C THR A 334 -10.24 -4.06 -18.04
N GLU A 335 -10.59 -4.52 -16.83
CA GLU A 335 -11.74 -5.37 -16.55
C GLU A 335 -13.06 -4.73 -16.99
N MET A 336 -13.18 -3.42 -16.86
CA MET A 336 -14.35 -2.66 -17.27
C MET A 336 -14.61 -2.72 -18.80
N ARG A 337 -13.53 -2.82 -19.59
CA ARG A 337 -13.64 -2.95 -21.06
C ARG A 337 -14.15 -4.33 -21.47
N ALA A 338 -13.84 -5.37 -20.68
CA ALA A 338 -14.29 -6.72 -20.94
C ALA A 338 -15.80 -6.90 -20.67
N GLU A 339 -16.32 -6.25 -19.63
CA GLU A 339 -17.77 -6.25 -19.32
C GLU A 339 -18.59 -5.53 -20.40
N ALA A 340 -18.06 -4.41 -20.94
CA ALA A 340 -18.72 -3.66 -22.01
C ALA A 340 -18.72 -4.39 -23.36
N SER A 341 -17.84 -5.37 -23.55
CA SER A 341 -17.70 -6.15 -24.79
C SER A 341 -18.32 -7.54 -24.74
N ALA A 342 -18.85 -7.98 -23.59
CA ALA A 342 -19.56 -9.24 -23.48
C ALA A 342 -20.90 -9.16 -24.24
N PRO A 343 -21.20 -10.08 -25.20
CA PRO A 343 -22.49 -10.07 -25.88
C PRO A 343 -23.58 -10.36 -24.84
N GLU A 344 -24.59 -9.48 -24.80
CA GLU A 344 -25.83 -9.78 -24.05
C GLU A 344 -26.35 -11.14 -24.53
N SER A 345 -26.35 -12.13 -23.64
CA SER A 345 -26.97 -13.41 -23.92
C SER A 345 -28.46 -13.18 -24.06
N GLY A 346 -28.94 -13.17 -25.30
CA GLY A 346 -30.33 -12.96 -25.63
C GLY A 346 -31.22 -13.97 -24.92
N SER A 347 -32.17 -13.45 -24.20
CA SER A 347 -33.43 -14.13 -23.91
C SER A 347 -34.53 -13.30 -24.54
N ASP A 348 -35.03 -13.76 -25.69
CA ASP A 348 -36.28 -13.29 -26.25
C ASP A 348 -37.39 -13.34 -25.22
N HIS A 349 -37.98 -12.22 -24.88
CA HIS A 349 -39.41 -12.10 -24.62
C HIS A 349 -39.86 -10.63 -24.78
N ASP A 350 -40.82 -10.47 -25.70
CA ASP A 350 -41.59 -9.25 -26.00
C ASP A 350 -42.14 -8.56 -24.76
N ALA A 351 -41.96 -7.26 -24.67
CA ALA A 351 -43.05 -6.33 -24.30
C ALA A 351 -42.64 -4.87 -24.57
N ALA A 352 -43.46 -4.22 -25.36
CA ALA A 352 -43.38 -2.81 -25.71
C ALA A 352 -43.69 -1.91 -24.49
N HIS A 353 -43.13 -0.71 -24.54
CA HIS A 353 -43.60 0.63 -24.17
C HIS A 353 -42.77 1.44 -23.14
N HIS A 354 -42.49 2.62 -23.67
CA HIS A 354 -42.22 3.91 -23.01
C HIS A 354 -40.82 4.25 -22.58
N GLY A 355 -40.26 5.22 -23.32
CA GLY A 355 -38.98 5.83 -23.11
C GLY A 355 -38.86 6.60 -21.80
N ALA A 356 -37.70 6.45 -21.21
CA ALA A 356 -37.04 7.43 -20.39
C ALA A 356 -35.55 7.35 -20.73
N ALA A 357 -34.94 8.50 -21.00
CA ALA A 357 -33.53 8.60 -21.29
C ALA A 357 -32.73 7.96 -20.13
N GLY A 358 -32.23 6.74 -20.35
CA GLY A 358 -31.36 6.03 -19.41
C GLY A 358 -30.01 6.74 -19.38
N ALA A 359 -29.69 7.36 -18.26
CA ALA A 359 -28.33 7.78 -17.97
C ALA A 359 -27.41 6.54 -18.06
N ALA A 360 -26.29 6.69 -18.74
CA ALA A 360 -25.30 5.63 -18.87
C ALA A 360 -24.86 5.11 -17.50
N SER A 361 -25.23 3.88 -17.17
CA SER A 361 -24.87 3.18 -15.92
C SER A 361 -23.71 2.21 -16.19
N GLY A 362 -22.68 2.65 -16.91
CA GLY A 362 -21.47 1.87 -17.16
C GLY A 362 -20.34 2.21 -16.19
N PRO A 363 -19.30 1.38 -16.13
CA PRO A 363 -18.13 1.56 -15.28
C PRO A 363 -17.42 2.91 -15.46
N GLU A 364 -17.41 3.46 -16.70
CA GLU A 364 -16.92 4.82 -16.96
C GLU A 364 -17.74 5.89 -16.23
N ALA A 365 -19.06 5.68 -16.08
CA ALA A 365 -19.92 6.58 -15.33
C ALA A 365 -19.61 6.56 -13.82
N HIS A 366 -19.19 5.42 -13.27
CA HIS A 366 -18.78 5.33 -11.88
C HIS A 366 -17.47 6.08 -11.63
N ALA A 367 -16.45 5.89 -12.49
CA ALA A 367 -15.18 6.61 -12.39
C ALA A 367 -15.35 8.13 -12.55
N GLN A 368 -16.28 8.57 -13.42
CA GLN A 368 -16.60 9.99 -13.62
C GLN A 368 -17.42 10.60 -12.48
N ALA A 369 -18.12 9.79 -11.68
CA ALA A 369 -18.90 10.26 -10.54
C ALA A 369 -18.08 10.56 -9.28
N LEU A 370 -16.82 10.09 -9.21
CA LEU A 370 -15.94 10.35 -8.07
C LEU A 370 -15.30 11.73 -8.18
N ALA A 371 -15.33 12.50 -7.10
CA ALA A 371 -14.67 13.80 -7.04
C ALA A 371 -13.13 13.70 -7.11
N TRP A 372 -12.58 12.51 -6.82
CA TRP A 372 -11.19 12.15 -7.01
C TRP A 372 -11.08 10.72 -7.58
N PRO A 373 -11.21 10.55 -8.90
CA PRO A 373 -11.01 9.25 -9.55
C PRO A 373 -9.61 8.69 -9.29
N GLU A 374 -9.45 7.36 -9.33
CA GLU A 374 -8.12 6.79 -9.27
C GLU A 374 -7.29 7.23 -10.48
N GLY A 375 -5.99 7.41 -10.28
CA GLY A 375 -5.10 7.95 -11.30
C GLY A 375 -5.20 9.46 -11.52
N ALA A 376 -6.21 10.16 -10.97
CA ALA A 376 -6.26 11.61 -11.03
C ALA A 376 -5.23 12.25 -10.06
N PRO A 377 -4.60 13.38 -10.46
CA PRO A 377 -3.61 14.03 -9.62
C PRO A 377 -4.22 14.62 -8.36
N ARG A 378 -3.47 14.63 -7.26
CA ARG A 378 -3.91 15.22 -5.99
C ARG A 378 -2.75 15.68 -5.14
N ARG A 379 -2.85 16.89 -4.60
CA ARG A 379 -1.94 17.36 -3.56
C ARG A 379 -2.27 16.68 -2.22
N LEU A 380 -1.24 16.18 -1.55
CA LEU A 380 -1.34 15.44 -0.30
C LEU A 380 -0.85 16.29 0.89
N LEU A 381 0.33 16.93 0.75
CA LEU A 381 0.97 17.69 1.82
C LEU A 381 1.76 18.86 1.23
N ALA A 382 1.75 20.02 1.90
CA ALA A 382 2.59 21.16 1.59
C ALA A 382 3.69 21.34 2.65
N LEU A 383 4.96 21.27 2.26
CA LEU A 383 6.11 21.56 3.10
C LEU A 383 6.56 22.99 2.82
N ARG A 384 6.41 23.89 3.81
CA ARG A 384 6.68 25.32 3.67
C ARG A 384 8.05 25.64 4.26
N VAL A 385 9.01 26.02 3.45
CA VAL A 385 10.36 26.39 3.92
C VAL A 385 10.29 27.73 4.63
N ARG A 386 10.47 27.74 5.95
CA ARG A 386 10.31 28.94 6.79
C ARG A 386 11.59 29.41 7.44
N GLU A 387 12.57 28.55 7.54
CA GLU A 387 13.80 28.82 8.27
C GLU A 387 15.00 28.40 7.45
N LYS A 388 16.03 29.23 7.43
CA LYS A 388 17.33 28.89 6.87
C LYS A 388 18.26 28.41 7.97
N ILE A 389 18.77 27.19 7.84
CA ILE A 389 19.80 26.66 8.74
C ILE A 389 21.00 26.18 7.93
N ARG A 390 22.15 26.07 8.57
CA ARG A 390 23.30 25.37 7.98
C ARG A 390 23.15 23.87 8.18
N TYR A 391 23.11 23.13 7.09
CA TYR A 391 23.02 21.68 7.11
C TYR A 391 24.00 21.06 6.11
N GLU A 392 24.90 20.18 6.58
CA GLU A 392 26.03 19.65 5.79
C GLU A 392 26.16 18.13 5.93
N ARG A 393 25.05 17.42 6.22
CA ARG A 393 25.06 15.98 6.30
C ARG A 393 24.82 15.36 4.92
N THR A 394 25.49 14.25 4.68
CA THR A 394 25.36 13.48 3.44
C THR A 394 24.75 12.12 3.72
N VAL A 395 23.92 11.63 2.80
CA VAL A 395 23.28 10.33 2.90
C VAL A 395 24.35 9.22 2.78
N PRO A 396 24.44 8.29 3.75
CA PRO A 396 25.35 7.15 3.65
C PRO A 396 25.08 6.32 2.41
N GLN A 397 26.12 5.83 1.75
CA GLN A 397 26.01 4.97 0.56
C GLN A 397 25.61 3.53 0.90
N SER A 398 25.85 3.08 2.13
CA SER A 398 25.39 1.79 2.66
C SER A 398 24.56 2.04 3.92
N LEU A 399 23.33 1.54 3.93
CA LEU A 399 22.39 1.77 5.03
C LEU A 399 22.32 0.56 5.96
N MET A 400 22.42 -0.65 5.39
CA MET A 400 22.40 -1.90 6.13
C MET A 400 22.99 -3.03 5.27
N LYS A 401 23.20 -4.19 5.87
CA LYS A 401 23.60 -5.41 5.15
C LYS A 401 22.41 -6.34 5.01
N LEU A 402 22.10 -6.70 3.78
CA LEU A 402 21.05 -7.67 3.45
C LEU A 402 21.62 -8.70 2.47
N ALA A 403 21.69 -9.94 2.88
CA ALA A 403 22.06 -11.02 1.98
C ALA A 403 20.86 -11.35 1.07
N PRO A 404 21.04 -11.45 -0.25
CA PRO A 404 20.00 -11.94 -1.16
C PRO A 404 19.53 -13.34 -0.75
N LEU A 405 18.28 -13.67 -1.06
CA LEU A 405 17.77 -15.02 -0.87
C LEU A 405 18.39 -15.97 -1.89
N ASP A 406 18.89 -17.11 -1.42
CA ASP A 406 19.34 -18.18 -2.31
C ASP A 406 18.12 -18.84 -2.94
N THR A 407 18.01 -18.72 -4.26
CA THR A 407 16.94 -19.31 -5.08
C THR A 407 17.42 -20.54 -5.86
N THR A 408 18.62 -21.04 -5.62
CA THR A 408 19.14 -22.24 -6.28
C THR A 408 18.26 -23.45 -6.00
N GLY A 409 17.68 -24.03 -7.05
CA GLY A 409 16.76 -25.16 -6.92
C GLY A 409 15.41 -24.84 -6.24
N ALA A 410 15.09 -23.58 -6.04
CA ALA A 410 13.82 -23.16 -5.47
C ALA A 410 12.65 -23.60 -6.36
N ARG A 411 11.59 -24.09 -5.73
CA ARG A 411 10.34 -24.41 -6.43
C ARG A 411 9.70 -23.12 -6.95
N GLU A 412 9.36 -23.10 -8.23
CA GLU A 412 8.55 -22.03 -8.81
C GLU A 412 7.05 -22.36 -8.66
N ARG A 413 6.28 -21.36 -8.20
CA ARG A 413 4.84 -21.48 -8.01
C ARG A 413 4.10 -20.34 -8.70
N PRO A 414 3.24 -20.62 -9.69
CA PRO A 414 2.45 -19.59 -10.35
C PRO A 414 1.19 -19.21 -9.55
N PHE A 415 0.93 -17.91 -9.51
CA PHE A 415 -0.33 -17.32 -9.04
C PHE A 415 -0.92 -16.45 -10.15
N ARG A 416 -2.12 -16.80 -10.59
CA ARG A 416 -2.88 -16.03 -11.57
C ARG A 416 -3.90 -15.16 -10.86
N LEU A 417 -3.85 -13.85 -11.15
CA LEU A 417 -4.72 -12.83 -10.59
C LEU A 417 -5.71 -12.40 -11.68
N GLY A 418 -7.00 -12.40 -11.39
CA GLY A 418 -7.97 -12.02 -12.41
C GLY A 418 -9.40 -11.98 -11.95
N TYR A 419 -10.25 -11.37 -12.78
CA TYR A 419 -11.68 -11.23 -12.58
C TYR A 419 -12.44 -12.26 -13.42
N ASN A 420 -13.30 -13.03 -12.80
CA ASN A 420 -14.12 -14.01 -13.50
C ASN A 420 -15.42 -14.29 -12.73
N LYS A 421 -16.54 -14.37 -13.46
CA LYS A 421 -17.88 -14.62 -12.91
C LYS A 421 -18.24 -13.66 -11.77
N GLY A 422 -18.02 -12.36 -11.99
CA GLY A 422 -18.36 -11.30 -11.06
C GLY A 422 -17.51 -11.25 -9.78
N ARG A 423 -16.33 -11.91 -9.75
CA ARG A 423 -15.45 -11.92 -8.57
C ARG A 423 -13.97 -11.95 -8.93
N TRP A 424 -13.17 -11.29 -8.13
CA TRP A 424 -11.71 -11.39 -8.12
C TRP A 424 -11.25 -12.74 -7.59
N ARG A 425 -10.20 -13.29 -8.17
CA ARG A 425 -9.73 -14.65 -7.91
C ARG A 425 -8.22 -14.75 -7.91
N ILE A 426 -7.71 -15.68 -7.10
CA ILE A 426 -6.33 -16.17 -7.19
C ILE A 426 -6.40 -17.62 -7.65
N ASN A 427 -5.73 -17.95 -8.76
CA ASN A 427 -5.74 -19.29 -9.37
C ASN A 427 -7.16 -19.82 -9.62
N ASP A 428 -8.04 -18.97 -10.16
CA ASP A 428 -9.43 -19.25 -10.47
C ASP A 428 -10.31 -19.60 -9.25
N ARG A 429 -9.81 -19.38 -8.02
CA ARG A 429 -10.51 -19.63 -6.77
C ARG A 429 -10.93 -18.34 -6.08
N VAL A 430 -12.05 -18.38 -5.40
CA VAL A 430 -12.45 -17.45 -4.37
C VAL A 430 -12.13 -18.11 -3.04
N PHE A 431 -11.68 -17.35 -2.06
CA PHE A 431 -11.34 -17.84 -0.73
C PHE A 431 -12.53 -18.56 -0.07
N ALA A 432 -12.23 -19.68 0.55
CA ALA A 432 -13.15 -20.38 1.44
C ALA A 432 -12.44 -20.60 2.80
N MET A 433 -13.15 -20.27 3.86
CA MET A 433 -12.61 -20.34 5.23
C MET A 433 -12.14 -21.76 5.56
N GLY A 434 -10.92 -21.88 6.07
CA GLY A 434 -10.31 -23.16 6.44
C GLY A 434 -9.62 -23.91 5.28
N GLU A 435 -9.74 -23.44 4.03
CA GLU A 435 -8.99 -24.02 2.91
C GLU A 435 -7.56 -23.46 2.84
N THR A 436 -6.59 -24.35 2.67
CA THR A 436 -5.18 -24.01 2.48
C THR A 436 -4.62 -24.70 1.23
N PRO A 437 -5.04 -24.28 0.04
CA PRO A 437 -4.64 -24.93 -1.22
C PRO A 437 -3.15 -24.74 -1.55
N VAL A 438 -2.46 -23.85 -0.85
CA VAL A 438 -1.02 -23.63 -1.00
C VAL A 438 -0.30 -24.28 0.19
N GLU A 439 0.37 -25.41 -0.09
CA GLU A 439 1.22 -26.07 0.90
C GLU A 439 2.69 -25.82 0.56
N VAL A 440 3.46 -25.44 1.57
CA VAL A 440 4.88 -25.11 1.48
C VAL A 440 5.65 -25.87 2.55
N ALA A 441 6.78 -26.45 2.18
CA ALA A 441 7.66 -27.09 3.14
C ALA A 441 8.43 -26.04 3.96
N ARG A 442 8.49 -26.25 5.27
CA ARG A 442 9.28 -25.45 6.20
C ARG A 442 10.74 -25.42 5.78
N ASP A 443 11.40 -24.30 6.06
CA ASP A 443 12.81 -24.06 5.80
C ASP A 443 13.24 -24.20 4.33
N THR A 444 12.28 -24.02 3.42
CA THR A 444 12.54 -23.94 1.97
C THR A 444 12.46 -22.50 1.46
N THR A 445 13.06 -22.27 0.29
CA THR A 445 12.82 -21.06 -0.51
C THR A 445 11.92 -21.43 -1.69
N GLU A 446 10.88 -20.67 -1.95
CA GLU A 446 10.10 -20.74 -3.19
C GLU A 446 10.20 -19.43 -3.97
N VAL A 447 10.10 -19.52 -5.28
CA VAL A 447 9.91 -18.37 -6.17
C VAL A 447 8.46 -18.35 -6.61
N TRP A 448 7.71 -17.32 -6.22
CA TRP A 448 6.34 -17.15 -6.63
C TRP A 448 6.28 -16.25 -7.86
N LEU A 449 5.53 -16.68 -8.87
CA LEU A 449 5.30 -15.95 -10.10
C LEU A 449 3.88 -15.38 -10.08
N LEU A 450 3.77 -14.10 -9.80
CA LEU A 450 2.51 -13.38 -9.74
C LEU A 450 2.18 -12.85 -11.12
N ARG A 451 1.16 -13.41 -11.77
CA ARG A 451 0.70 -13.01 -13.11
C ARG A 451 -0.67 -12.37 -13.02
N ASN A 452 -0.75 -11.11 -13.38
CA ASN A 452 -2.02 -10.41 -13.48
C ASN A 452 -2.55 -10.53 -14.91
N TYR A 453 -3.83 -10.89 -15.07
CA TYR A 453 -4.44 -10.96 -16.39
C TYR A 453 -4.50 -9.57 -17.03
N TYR A 454 -4.50 -9.55 -18.38
CA TYR A 454 -4.59 -8.30 -19.13
C TYR A 454 -5.93 -7.59 -18.90
N THR A 455 -7.04 -8.34 -18.81
CA THR A 455 -8.38 -7.84 -18.46
C THR A 455 -8.55 -7.83 -16.95
N SER A 456 -7.94 -6.87 -16.29
CA SER A 456 -7.82 -6.79 -14.84
C SER A 456 -7.61 -5.33 -14.41
N MET A 457 -7.28 -5.12 -13.14
CA MET A 457 -6.79 -3.86 -12.59
C MET A 457 -5.53 -4.12 -11.75
N PRO A 458 -4.81 -3.09 -11.27
CA PRO A 458 -3.66 -3.28 -10.41
C PRO A 458 -4.05 -3.94 -9.07
N HIS A 459 -3.23 -4.88 -8.61
CA HIS A 459 -3.43 -5.58 -7.33
C HIS A 459 -2.22 -5.42 -6.42
N ALA A 460 -2.41 -4.88 -5.23
CA ALA A 460 -1.42 -4.85 -4.16
C ALA A 460 -1.43 -6.22 -3.47
N MET A 461 -0.47 -7.09 -3.79
CA MET A 461 -0.43 -8.47 -3.28
C MET A 461 0.39 -8.56 -2.01
N HIS A 462 -0.24 -8.99 -0.92
CA HIS A 462 0.33 -9.09 0.42
C HIS A 462 0.42 -10.52 0.93
N LEU A 463 1.52 -10.85 1.62
CA LEU A 463 1.75 -12.14 2.26
C LEU A 463 1.96 -11.98 3.76
N HIS A 464 1.13 -12.62 4.57
CA HIS A 464 1.26 -12.65 6.02
C HIS A 464 2.47 -13.45 6.48
N GLY A 465 3.11 -13.00 7.56
CA GLY A 465 4.12 -13.73 8.31
C GLY A 465 5.47 -13.91 7.61
N PHE A 466 5.60 -13.52 6.34
CA PHE A 466 6.84 -13.65 5.57
C PHE A 466 7.15 -12.40 4.76
N HIS A 467 8.45 -12.20 4.53
CA HIS A 467 8.95 -11.16 3.63
C HIS A 467 9.51 -11.81 2.37
N PHE A 468 9.36 -11.11 1.25
CA PHE A 468 9.87 -11.55 -0.06
C PHE A 468 10.82 -10.53 -0.68
N GLU A 469 11.65 -11.00 -1.59
CA GLU A 469 12.46 -10.17 -2.48
C GLU A 469 11.83 -10.17 -3.87
N VAL A 470 11.59 -9.01 -4.45
CA VAL A 470 11.23 -8.89 -5.86
C VAL A 470 12.48 -9.19 -6.68
N LEU A 471 12.43 -10.24 -7.47
CA LEU A 471 13.55 -10.67 -8.32
C LEU A 471 13.51 -9.96 -9.67
N GLU A 472 12.32 -9.84 -10.25
CA GLU A 472 12.15 -9.39 -11.63
C GLU A 472 10.72 -8.96 -11.90
N ARG A 473 10.53 -8.01 -12.81
CA ARG A 473 9.27 -7.62 -13.42
C ARG A 473 9.31 -7.85 -14.93
N GLU A 474 8.28 -8.47 -15.45
CA GLU A 474 8.14 -8.73 -16.90
C GLU A 474 6.84 -8.11 -17.40
N THR A 475 6.86 -7.60 -18.61
CA THR A 475 5.68 -7.04 -19.30
C THR A 475 4.96 -5.92 -18.53
N SER A 476 5.71 -5.17 -17.74
CA SER A 476 5.17 -3.98 -17.05
C SER A 476 4.66 -2.96 -18.07
N PRO A 477 3.59 -2.21 -17.76
CA PRO A 477 3.15 -1.08 -18.58
C PRO A 477 4.30 -0.09 -18.80
N GLU A 478 4.34 0.56 -19.95
CA GLU A 478 5.46 1.44 -20.36
C GLU A 478 5.77 2.51 -19.29
N PHE A 479 4.75 3.13 -18.72
CA PHE A 479 4.91 4.17 -17.69
C PHE A 479 5.44 3.61 -16.34
N VAL A 480 5.31 2.30 -16.09
CA VAL A 480 5.90 1.60 -14.94
C VAL A 480 7.33 1.20 -15.26
N ALA A 481 7.53 0.58 -16.43
CA ALA A 481 8.85 0.16 -16.91
C ALA A 481 9.85 1.34 -17.01
N ALA A 482 9.34 2.54 -17.34
CA ALA A 482 10.15 3.77 -17.36
C ALA A 482 10.72 4.18 -15.98
N LEU A 483 10.23 3.60 -14.89
CA LEU A 483 10.72 3.83 -13.52
C LEU A 483 11.65 2.72 -13.03
N ALA A 484 12.00 1.76 -13.87
CA ALA A 484 12.91 0.70 -13.53
C ALA A 484 14.31 1.25 -13.19
N VAL A 485 14.94 0.68 -12.16
CA VAL A 485 16.24 1.13 -11.65
C VAL A 485 17.37 0.15 -11.94
N ASP A 486 17.05 -1.02 -12.49
CA ASP A 486 18.04 -2.06 -12.83
C ASP A 486 17.60 -2.92 -14.03
N GLU A 487 18.47 -3.85 -14.41
CA GLU A 487 18.29 -4.77 -15.55
C GLU A 487 17.16 -5.80 -15.36
N HIS A 488 16.70 -6.00 -14.12
CA HIS A 488 15.56 -6.86 -13.78
C HIS A 488 14.23 -6.11 -13.79
N ALA A 489 14.21 -4.90 -14.31
CA ALA A 489 13.07 -4.00 -14.38
C ALA A 489 12.42 -3.70 -13.00
N ARG A 490 13.18 -3.86 -11.91
CA ARG A 490 12.68 -3.53 -10.55
C ARG A 490 12.56 -2.03 -10.38
N LEU A 491 11.53 -1.64 -9.63
CA LEU A 491 11.35 -0.26 -9.18
C LEU A 491 12.22 0.01 -7.93
N ALA A 492 12.52 1.26 -7.64
CA ALA A 492 13.26 1.60 -6.42
C ALA A 492 12.55 1.12 -5.14
N SER A 493 11.21 1.09 -5.15
CA SER A 493 10.40 0.54 -4.07
C SER A 493 10.45 -0.98 -3.94
N ASP A 494 10.94 -1.71 -4.97
CA ASP A 494 11.08 -3.17 -4.95
C ASP A 494 12.38 -3.64 -4.31
N LEU A 495 13.35 -2.74 -4.15
CA LEU A 495 14.66 -3.09 -3.62
C LEU A 495 14.55 -3.52 -2.15
N GLY A 496 15.43 -4.46 -1.74
CA GLY A 496 15.36 -5.04 -0.39
C GLY A 496 14.25 -6.08 -0.25
N ARG A 497 13.63 -6.15 0.93
CA ARG A 497 12.53 -7.08 1.20
C ARG A 497 11.23 -6.32 1.40
N LYS A 498 10.14 -6.97 0.99
CA LYS A 498 8.78 -6.43 1.07
C LYS A 498 7.81 -7.47 1.64
N ASP A 499 6.64 -7.03 1.99
CA ASP A 499 5.49 -7.91 2.27
C ASP A 499 4.30 -7.62 1.35
N THR A 500 4.34 -6.52 0.60
CA THR A 500 3.29 -6.09 -0.33
C THR A 500 3.91 -5.66 -1.66
N VAL A 501 3.38 -6.09 -2.80
CA VAL A 501 3.87 -5.70 -4.13
C VAL A 501 2.70 -5.42 -5.08
N LEU A 502 2.77 -4.29 -5.79
CA LEU A 502 1.80 -3.93 -6.82
C LEU A 502 2.08 -4.71 -8.11
N VAL A 503 1.05 -5.38 -8.64
CA VAL A 503 1.10 -6.13 -9.91
C VAL A 503 0.10 -5.53 -10.88
N TRP A 504 0.57 -5.00 -11.99
CA TRP A 504 -0.24 -4.31 -13.00
C TRP A 504 -0.91 -5.28 -13.98
N PRO A 505 -2.01 -4.88 -14.66
CA PRO A 505 -2.61 -5.68 -15.72
C PRO A 505 -1.61 -6.08 -16.81
N GLY A 506 -1.57 -7.37 -17.14
CA GLY A 506 -0.63 -7.94 -18.11
C GLY A 506 0.79 -8.17 -17.57
N GLU A 507 1.09 -7.73 -16.36
CA GLU A 507 2.42 -7.85 -15.74
C GLU A 507 2.61 -9.22 -15.08
N SER A 508 3.86 -9.66 -15.05
CA SER A 508 4.36 -10.76 -14.22
C SER A 508 5.44 -10.25 -13.27
N VAL A 509 5.32 -10.56 -11.98
CA VAL A 509 6.31 -10.24 -10.96
C VAL A 509 6.81 -11.51 -10.31
N ARG A 510 8.12 -11.73 -10.28
CA ARG A 510 8.75 -12.86 -9.60
C ARG A 510 9.24 -12.44 -8.23
N VAL A 511 8.84 -13.16 -7.20
CA VAL A 511 9.25 -12.88 -5.81
C VAL A 511 9.83 -14.14 -5.17
N ALA A 512 10.94 -13.99 -4.47
CA ALA A 512 11.55 -15.06 -3.68
C ALA A 512 11.11 -14.95 -2.23
N ILE A 513 10.69 -16.06 -1.62
CA ILE A 513 10.24 -16.14 -0.24
C ILE A 513 11.00 -17.24 0.48
N ARG A 514 11.59 -16.95 1.65
CA ARG A 514 12.16 -17.95 2.56
C ARG A 514 11.13 -18.30 3.62
N PHE A 515 10.62 -19.53 3.61
CA PHE A 515 9.62 -20.02 4.55
C PHE A 515 10.26 -20.60 5.81
N ALA A 516 11.08 -19.80 6.49
CA ALA A 516 11.69 -20.18 7.76
C ALA A 516 10.71 -19.92 8.92
N LEU A 517 10.41 -20.94 9.70
CA LEU A 517 9.49 -20.87 10.83
C LEU A 517 10.19 -21.29 12.13
N PRO A 518 10.28 -20.39 13.12
CA PRO A 518 10.83 -20.73 14.44
C PRO A 518 9.81 -21.45 15.34
N TRP A 519 8.53 -21.49 14.95
CA TRP A 519 7.46 -22.09 15.76
C TRP A 519 7.20 -23.55 15.39
N PRO A 520 6.86 -24.41 16.37
CA PRO A 520 6.53 -25.81 16.10
C PRO A 520 5.18 -25.95 15.37
N GLY A 521 4.99 -27.13 14.76
CA GLY A 521 3.75 -27.48 14.09
C GLY A 521 3.53 -26.73 12.76
N ALA A 522 2.45 -27.06 12.09
CA ALA A 522 2.02 -26.38 10.87
C ALA A 522 1.53 -24.96 11.20
N GLN A 523 1.88 -24.01 10.36
CA GLN A 523 1.42 -22.63 10.45
C GLN A 523 0.59 -22.27 9.21
N THR A 524 -0.46 -21.48 9.40
CA THR A 524 -1.36 -21.05 8.32
C THR A 524 -1.36 -19.54 8.23
N TYR A 525 -1.13 -19.02 7.03
CA TYR A 525 -1.07 -17.61 6.71
C TYR A 525 -1.97 -17.29 5.53
N MET A 526 -2.18 -16.01 5.26
CA MET A 526 -2.96 -15.54 4.12
C MET A 526 -2.05 -14.90 3.08
N PHE A 527 -2.37 -15.14 1.80
CA PHE A 527 -1.85 -14.39 0.67
C PHE A 527 -3.04 -13.79 -0.06
N HIS A 528 -3.11 -12.46 -0.16
CA HIS A 528 -4.30 -11.78 -0.67
C HIS A 528 -3.99 -10.46 -1.37
N CYS A 529 -4.96 -9.93 -2.11
CA CYS A 529 -4.93 -8.56 -2.59
C CYS A 529 -5.28 -7.61 -1.44
N HIS A 530 -4.49 -6.57 -1.25
CA HIS A 530 -4.73 -5.54 -0.23
C HIS A 530 -5.54 -4.33 -0.75
N ASN A 531 -6.20 -4.44 -1.91
CA ASN A 531 -7.45 -3.74 -2.13
C ASN A 531 -8.47 -4.41 -1.22
N LEU A 532 -8.90 -3.73 -0.15
CA LEU A 532 -9.66 -4.36 0.93
C LEU A 532 -11.05 -4.84 0.49
N GLU A 533 -11.62 -4.23 -0.54
CA GLU A 533 -12.87 -4.67 -1.14
C GLU A 533 -12.69 -5.98 -1.92
N HIS A 534 -11.53 -6.17 -2.56
CA HIS A 534 -11.17 -7.44 -3.20
C HIS A 534 -10.90 -8.54 -2.18
N GLU A 535 -10.21 -8.21 -1.09
CA GLU A 535 -9.99 -9.11 0.04
C GLU A 535 -11.31 -9.57 0.63
N ASP A 536 -12.21 -8.63 0.97
CA ASP A 536 -13.56 -8.91 1.47
C ASP A 536 -14.40 -9.73 0.46
N GLY A 537 -14.18 -9.51 -0.84
CA GLY A 537 -14.76 -10.28 -1.95
C GLY A 537 -14.15 -11.68 -2.13
N GLY A 538 -13.08 -12.02 -1.41
CA GLY A 538 -12.44 -13.34 -1.42
C GLY A 538 -11.24 -13.47 -2.37
N MET A 539 -10.59 -12.38 -2.80
CA MET A 539 -9.31 -12.42 -3.51
C MET A 539 -8.17 -12.75 -2.55
N MET A 540 -8.21 -13.94 -2.00
CA MET A 540 -7.35 -14.44 -0.95
C MET A 540 -7.15 -15.96 -1.08
N VAL A 541 -6.04 -16.46 -0.55
CA VAL A 541 -5.72 -17.90 -0.47
C VAL A 541 -4.98 -18.21 0.82
N GLY A 542 -5.36 -19.31 1.47
CA GLY A 542 -4.65 -19.85 2.63
C GLY A 542 -3.33 -20.52 2.22
N VAL A 543 -2.27 -20.22 2.95
CA VAL A 543 -0.92 -20.77 2.78
C VAL A 543 -0.57 -21.55 4.04
N ARG A 544 -0.37 -22.87 3.91
CA ARG A 544 0.04 -23.72 5.02
C ARG A 544 1.50 -24.10 4.88
N VAL A 545 2.27 -23.83 5.93
CA VAL A 545 3.70 -24.14 6.00
C VAL A 545 3.90 -25.26 7.02
N THR A 546 4.47 -26.41 6.58
CA THR A 546 4.59 -27.64 7.37
C THR A 546 6.02 -28.13 7.50
#